data_4e0d54a6cfd9e7555291ffcebad00f4a
#
_entry.id   4e0d54a6cfd9e7555291ffcebad00f4a
#
_cell.length_a   1.000
_cell.length_b   1.000
_cell.length_c   1.000
_cell.angle_alpha   90.00
_cell.angle_beta   90.00
_cell.angle_gamma   90.00
#
_symmetry.space_group_name_H-M   'P 1'
#
loop_
_entity.id
_entity.type
_entity.pdbx_description
1 polymer ?
#
loop_
_entity_poly.entity_id
_entity_poly.type
_entity_poly.pdbx_seq_one_letter_code
_entity_poly.pdbx_strand_id
1 'polypeptide(L)'
;MPWLVLLVSAVFEAVWATALGASEGLSRPLPVIVFAIGLVLSMLGLSRAARSIPIGTAYAVWVGIGASLTVLWAMIRGTERATIARLLLLVLLVACVIGLKAVS
;
A
#
# COMPACT_ATOMS: atom_id res chain seq x y z
N MET A 1 7.06 17.65 2.51
CA MET A 1 6.09 17.22 1.48
C MET A 1 5.22 16.10 2.03
N PRO A 2 4.08 16.42 2.63
CA PRO A 2 3.26 15.37 3.26
C PRO A 2 2.72 14.34 2.26
N TRP A 3 2.39 14.74 1.05
CA TRP A 3 1.90 13.80 0.03
C TRP A 3 3.00 12.86 -0.45
N LEU A 4 4.24 13.34 -0.58
CA LEU A 4 5.36 12.48 -0.94
C LEU A 4 5.64 11.46 0.16
N VAL A 5 5.63 11.88 1.42
CA VAL A 5 5.80 10.99 2.57
C VAL A 5 4.70 9.94 2.57
N LEU A 6 3.47 10.34 2.30
CA LEU A 6 2.33 9.43 2.25
C LEU A 6 2.49 8.38 1.14
N LEU A 7 2.89 8.81 -0.07
CA LEU A 7 3.09 7.90 -1.18
C LEU A 7 4.22 6.91 -0.90
N VAL A 8 5.34 7.38 -0.35
CA VAL A 8 6.45 6.50 0.03
C VAL A 8 6.01 5.49 1.08
N SER A 9 5.25 5.92 2.08
CA SER A 9 4.76 4.99 3.09
C SER A 9 3.77 3.98 2.54
N ALA A 10 2.97 4.36 1.52
CA ALA A 10 2.10 3.41 0.83
C ALA A 10 2.90 2.35 0.06
N VAL A 11 4.05 2.72 -0.52
CA VAL A 11 4.96 1.75 -1.13
C VAL A 11 5.50 0.78 -0.08
N PHE A 12 5.89 1.26 1.09
CA PHE A 12 6.31 0.39 2.19
C PHE A 12 5.17 -0.51 2.67
N GLU A 13 3.93 -0.03 2.62
CA GLU A 13 2.77 -0.87 2.90
C GLU A 13 2.70 -2.06 1.94
N ALA A 14 2.89 -1.82 0.65
CA ALA A 14 2.92 -2.91 -0.33
C ALA A 14 4.06 -3.89 -0.05
N VAL A 15 5.21 -3.38 0.38
CA VAL A 15 6.37 -4.23 0.73
C VAL A 15 6.02 -5.13 1.91
N TRP A 16 5.52 -4.57 3.02
CA TRP A 16 5.25 -5.41 4.18
C TRP A 16 4.05 -6.34 3.96
N ALA A 17 3.06 -5.93 3.19
CA ALA A 17 1.91 -6.78 2.86
C ALA A 17 2.36 -7.98 2.02
N THR A 18 3.22 -7.75 1.04
CA THR A 18 3.78 -8.83 0.21
C THR A 18 4.65 -9.77 1.05
N ALA A 19 5.48 -9.21 1.93
CA ALA A 19 6.33 -9.99 2.83
C ALA A 19 5.49 -10.83 3.79
N LEU A 20 4.39 -10.26 4.31
CA LEU A 20 3.47 -10.99 5.17
C LEU A 20 2.89 -12.22 4.45
N GLY A 21 2.46 -12.04 3.21
CA GLY A 21 1.95 -13.14 2.39
C GLY A 21 3.01 -14.21 2.13
N ALA A 22 4.28 -13.81 1.98
CA ALA A 22 5.38 -14.73 1.72
C ALA A 22 5.91 -15.40 2.99
N SER A 23 5.48 -14.96 4.17
CA SER A 23 6.00 -15.45 5.45
C SER A 23 5.43 -16.79 5.91
N GLU A 24 4.45 -17.32 5.18
CA GLU A 24 3.78 -18.58 5.52
C GLU A 24 3.29 -18.60 6.98
N GLY A 25 2.47 -17.60 7.33
CA GLY A 25 1.94 -17.49 8.67
C GLY A 25 2.96 -17.02 9.71
N LEU A 26 3.91 -16.19 9.28
CA LEU A 26 4.99 -15.66 10.12
C LEU A 26 6.01 -16.71 10.54
N SER A 27 6.12 -17.80 9.76
CA SER A 27 7.05 -18.89 10.05
C SER A 27 8.41 -18.74 9.38
N ARG A 28 8.49 -17.98 8.28
CA ARG A 28 9.74 -17.79 7.55
C ARG A 28 10.45 -16.52 8.04
N PRO A 29 11.70 -16.65 8.57
CA PRO A 29 12.35 -15.52 9.27
C PRO A 29 12.65 -14.32 8.38
N LEU A 30 13.12 -14.52 7.14
CA LEU A 30 13.47 -13.40 6.29
C LEU A 30 12.25 -12.55 5.87
N PRO A 31 11.14 -13.15 5.37
CA PRO A 31 9.94 -12.37 5.13
C PRO A 31 9.37 -11.69 6.38
N VAL A 32 9.48 -12.31 7.54
CA VAL A 32 9.03 -11.70 8.81
C VAL A 32 9.84 -10.44 9.12
N ILE A 33 11.15 -10.46 8.91
CA ILE A 33 12.00 -9.29 9.13
C ILE A 33 11.62 -8.17 8.18
N VAL A 34 11.44 -8.47 6.90
CA VAL A 34 11.01 -7.48 5.90
C VAL A 34 9.64 -6.91 6.26
N PHE A 35 8.71 -7.77 6.66
CA PHE A 35 7.39 -7.35 7.11
C PHE A 35 7.48 -6.38 8.30
N ALA A 36 8.25 -6.73 9.33
CA ALA A 36 8.36 -5.91 10.54
C ALA A 36 8.98 -4.53 10.23
N ILE A 37 10.07 -4.50 9.47
CA ILE A 37 10.72 -3.25 9.10
C ILE A 37 9.82 -2.41 8.21
N GLY A 38 9.22 -3.01 7.20
CA GLY A 38 8.30 -2.33 6.29
C GLY A 38 7.10 -1.75 7.02
N LEU A 39 6.53 -2.51 7.94
CA LEU A 39 5.40 -2.06 8.75
C LEU A 39 5.75 -0.82 9.59
N VAL A 40 6.88 -0.86 10.29
CA VAL A 40 7.30 0.26 11.12
C VAL A 40 7.53 1.52 10.26
N LEU A 41 8.25 1.39 9.15
CA LEU A 41 8.52 2.52 8.25
C LEU A 41 7.24 3.06 7.64
N SER A 42 6.32 2.19 7.23
CA SER A 42 5.04 2.57 6.65
C SER A 42 4.18 3.32 7.65
N MET A 43 4.08 2.81 8.87
CA MET A 43 3.27 3.45 9.92
C MET A 43 3.85 4.78 10.36
N LEU A 44 5.18 4.90 10.45
CA LEU A 44 5.83 6.17 10.76
C LEU A 44 5.55 7.21 9.67
N GLY A 45 5.62 6.81 8.41
CA GLY A 45 5.32 7.69 7.30
C GLY A 45 3.87 8.15 7.28
N LEU A 46 2.94 7.22 7.52
CA LEU A 46 1.52 7.56 7.62
C LEU A 46 1.26 8.53 8.77
N SER A 47 1.83 8.26 9.94
CA SER A 47 1.70 9.12 11.11
C SER A 47 2.20 10.53 10.83
N ARG A 48 3.34 10.65 10.15
CA ARG A 48 3.90 11.95 9.81
C ARG A 48 3.04 12.69 8.80
N ALA A 49 2.56 12.00 7.78
CA ALA A 49 1.67 12.59 6.78
C ALA A 49 0.35 13.06 7.40
N ALA A 50 -0.15 12.35 8.38
CA ALA A 50 -1.41 12.68 9.05
C ALA A 50 -1.33 13.96 9.90
N ARG A 51 -0.12 14.51 10.11
CA ARG A 51 0.03 15.82 10.77
C ARG A 51 -0.40 16.97 9.86
N SER A 52 -0.34 16.78 8.54
CA SER A 52 -0.66 17.82 7.56
C SER A 52 -1.87 17.49 6.71
N ILE A 53 -2.22 16.20 6.60
CA ILE A 53 -3.34 15.71 5.80
C ILE A 53 -4.37 15.13 6.78
N PRO A 54 -5.66 15.42 6.63
CA PRO A 54 -6.68 14.80 7.49
C PRO A 54 -6.55 13.29 7.49
N ILE A 55 -6.65 12.67 8.67
CA ILE A 55 -6.36 11.24 8.83
C ILE A 55 -7.24 10.35 7.95
N GLY A 56 -8.49 10.71 7.75
CA GLY A 56 -9.38 9.94 6.88
C GLY A 56 -8.87 9.90 5.44
N THR A 57 -8.47 11.06 4.92
CA THR A 57 -7.92 11.19 3.57
C THR A 57 -6.56 10.48 3.48
N ALA A 58 -5.69 10.72 4.45
CA ALA A 58 -4.36 10.09 4.48
C ALA A 58 -4.47 8.57 4.51
N TYR A 59 -5.34 8.04 5.35
CA TYR A 59 -5.54 6.60 5.48
C TYR A 59 -6.11 6.00 4.19
N ALA A 60 -7.12 6.64 3.59
CA ALA A 60 -7.73 6.15 2.36
C ALA A 60 -6.72 6.11 1.20
N VAL A 61 -5.89 7.16 1.07
CA VAL A 61 -4.84 7.20 0.04
C VAL A 61 -3.79 6.12 0.32
N TRP A 62 -3.34 6.01 1.58
CA TRP A 62 -2.34 5.04 1.98
C TRP A 62 -2.81 3.60 1.69
N VAL A 63 -4.02 3.26 2.11
CA VAL A 63 -4.60 1.93 1.87
C VAL A 63 -4.83 1.70 0.37
N GLY A 64 -5.37 2.70 -0.33
CA GLY A 64 -5.68 2.57 -1.75
C GLY A 64 -4.45 2.34 -2.60
N ILE A 65 -3.42 3.14 -2.42
CA ILE A 65 -2.16 3.00 -3.16
C ILE A 65 -1.44 1.71 -2.76
N GLY A 66 -1.31 1.46 -1.45
CA GLY A 66 -0.63 0.26 -0.96
C GLY A 66 -1.31 -1.03 -1.42
N ALA A 67 -2.63 -1.09 -1.35
CA ALA A 67 -3.40 -2.25 -1.81
C ALA A 67 -3.26 -2.44 -3.33
N SER A 68 -3.34 -1.36 -4.09
CA SER A 68 -3.18 -1.41 -5.55
C SER A 68 -1.80 -1.94 -5.95
N LEU A 69 -0.75 -1.45 -5.29
CA LEU A 69 0.61 -1.90 -5.56
C LEU A 69 0.80 -3.37 -5.17
N THR A 70 0.20 -3.79 -4.06
CA THR A 70 0.29 -5.19 -3.60
C THR A 70 -0.36 -6.13 -4.61
N VAL A 71 -1.56 -5.80 -5.07
CA VAL A 71 -2.28 -6.62 -6.06
C VAL A 71 -1.55 -6.62 -7.40
N LEU A 72 -1.07 -5.46 -7.84
CA LEU A 72 -0.33 -5.35 -9.09
C LEU A 72 0.94 -6.20 -9.05
N TRP A 73 1.70 -6.13 -7.95
CA TRP A 73 2.89 -6.94 -7.78
C TRP A 73 2.56 -8.44 -7.80
N ALA A 74 1.47 -8.84 -7.12
CA ALA A 74 1.03 -10.24 -7.10
C ALA A 74 0.66 -10.72 -8.51
N MET A 75 0.04 -9.88 -9.32
CA MET A 75 -0.26 -10.21 -10.71
C MET A 75 1.01 -10.36 -11.55
N ILE A 76 1.98 -9.46 -11.39
CA ILE A 76 3.27 -9.50 -12.11
C ILE A 76 4.03 -10.78 -11.74
N ARG A 77 4.01 -11.14 -10.46
CA ARG A 77 4.68 -12.36 -9.97
C ARG A 77 3.92 -13.64 -10.31
N GLY A 78 2.70 -13.54 -10.82
CA GLY A 78 1.89 -14.68 -11.17
C GLY A 78 1.20 -15.38 -10.00
N THR A 79 1.23 -14.80 -8.79
CA THR A 79 0.56 -15.36 -7.63
C THR A 79 -0.93 -15.07 -7.61
N GLU A 80 -1.37 -14.10 -8.40
CA GLU A 80 -2.79 -13.79 -8.60
C GLU A 80 -3.06 -13.63 -10.09
N ARG A 81 -4.29 -13.94 -10.50
CA ARG A 81 -4.68 -13.87 -11.91
C ARG A 81 -4.87 -12.41 -12.33
N ALA A 82 -4.23 -12.06 -13.46
CA ALA A 82 -4.49 -10.78 -14.10
C ALA A 82 -5.71 -10.93 -15.01
N THR A 83 -6.86 -10.43 -14.58
CA THR A 83 -8.08 -10.41 -15.37
C THR A 83 -8.44 -8.98 -15.72
N ILE A 84 -9.24 -8.82 -16.78
CA ILE A 84 -9.73 -7.49 -17.16
C ILE A 84 -10.53 -6.85 -16.02
N ALA A 85 -11.36 -7.65 -15.34
CA ALA A 85 -12.14 -7.17 -14.20
C ALA A 85 -11.24 -6.65 -13.07
N ARG A 86 -10.18 -7.37 -12.72
CA ARG A 86 -9.23 -6.93 -11.68
C ARG A 86 -8.51 -5.66 -12.08
N LEU A 87 -8.06 -5.58 -13.32
CA LEU A 87 -7.36 -4.40 -13.82
C LEU A 87 -8.26 -3.18 -13.81
N LEU A 88 -9.53 -3.32 -14.25
CA LEU A 88 -10.51 -2.23 -14.22
C LEU A 88 -10.79 -1.77 -12.79
N LEU A 89 -10.91 -2.69 -11.84
CA LEU A 89 -11.15 -2.35 -10.45
C LEU A 89 -9.95 -1.62 -9.83
N LEU A 90 -8.72 -2.03 -10.19
CA LEU A 90 -7.52 -1.32 -9.75
C LEU A 90 -7.44 0.09 -10.32
N VAL A 91 -7.78 0.26 -11.60
CA VAL A 91 -7.82 1.57 -12.22
C VAL A 91 -8.85 2.46 -11.52
N LEU A 92 -10.02 1.91 -11.22
CA LEU A 92 -11.08 2.63 -10.49
C LEU A 92 -10.59 3.03 -9.09
N LEU A 93 -9.92 2.14 -8.39
CA LEU A 93 -9.38 2.43 -7.05
C LEU A 93 -8.37 3.58 -7.10
N VAL A 94 -7.43 3.54 -8.04
CA VAL A 94 -6.44 4.59 -8.20
C VAL A 94 -7.12 5.90 -8.58
N ALA A 95 -8.12 5.86 -9.46
CA ALA A 95 -8.90 7.04 -9.84
C ALA A 95 -9.59 7.66 -8.63
N CYS A 96 -10.16 6.84 -7.74
CA CYS A 96 -10.77 7.31 -6.50
C CYS A 96 -9.74 8.00 -5.58
N VAL A 97 -8.54 7.43 -5.47
CA VAL A 97 -7.46 8.02 -4.68
C VAL A 97 -7.06 9.39 -5.23
N ILE A 98 -6.90 9.48 -6.56
CA ILE A 98 -6.58 10.75 -7.21
C ILE A 98 -7.71 11.76 -6.98
N GLY A 99 -8.95 11.33 -7.05
CA GLY A 99 -10.11 12.18 -6.79
C GLY A 99 -10.13 12.70 -5.35
N LEU A 100 -9.78 11.87 -4.38
CA LEU A 100 -9.68 12.30 -2.99
C LEU A 100 -8.64 13.38 -2.81
N LYS A 101 -7.48 13.24 -3.45
CA LYS A 101 -6.44 14.26 -3.39
C LYS A 101 -6.92 15.55 -4.04
N ALA A 102 -7.65 15.46 -5.15
CA ALA A 102 -8.11 16.63 -5.88
C ALA A 102 -9.15 17.46 -5.09
N VAL A 103 -9.96 16.81 -4.26
CA VAL A 103 -11.00 17.50 -3.48
C VAL A 103 -10.56 17.85 -2.05
N SER A 104 -9.33 17.51 -1.70
CA SER A 104 -8.83 17.79 -0.34
C SER A 104 -7.96 19.06 -0.23
#